data_65b16d52ec240475b6a7f05c49770f2d
#
_entry.id   65b16d52ec240475b6a7f05c49770f2d
#
_cell.length_a   1.000
_cell.length_b   1.000
_cell.length_c   1.000
_cell.angle_alpha   90.00
_cell.angle_beta   90.00
_cell.angle_gamma   90.00
#
_symmetry.space_group_name_H-M   'P 1'
#
loop_
_entity.id
_entity.type
_entity.pdbx_description
1 polymer ?
#
loop_
_entity_poly.entity_id
_entity_poly.type
_entity_poly.pdbx_seq_one_letter_code
_entity_poly.pdbx_strand_id
1 'polypeptide(L)'
;TERRESMESQAKRLMLDYELIPAVNGKCIPENVFSLLKREHSYAVTPGEIGCSLSHLTVYKALDASKDDCALVLEDDIFLPNDISLFLDEIELSIPKNIPYVYLLSRVNHYNNKSILKLSNGHSVHDVYNAAFSHAYIINKAAARILYKKLFPVWCVADQWQTFKEFGFINLRGVIPEYINTNPVYESVTTIGNRNDDITMKKKNEAWKAIYSSRSFKIKIAKACTLLFHRPFQKIIKQ
;
A
#
# COMPACT_ATOMS: atom_id res chain seq x y z
N THR A 1 -5.14 2.44 23.08
CA THR A 1 -6.02 3.38 22.37
C THR A 1 -7.26 2.63 21.87
N GLU A 2 -8.37 3.32 21.75
CA GLU A 2 -9.65 2.77 21.31
C GLU A 2 -9.54 2.03 19.96
N ARG A 3 -8.83 2.59 18.96
CA ARG A 3 -8.58 1.93 17.68
C ARG A 3 -7.85 0.60 17.84
N ARG A 4 -6.81 0.56 18.66
CA ARG A 4 -6.07 -0.68 18.95
C ARG A 4 -6.97 -1.73 19.60
N GLU A 5 -7.76 -1.33 20.61
CA GLU A 5 -8.69 -2.23 21.31
C GLU A 5 -9.76 -2.78 20.35
N SER A 6 -10.26 -1.93 19.44
CA SER A 6 -11.17 -2.35 18.37
C SER A 6 -10.54 -3.42 17.47
N MET A 7 -9.30 -3.23 17.00
CA MET A 7 -8.61 -4.19 16.14
C MET A 7 -8.32 -5.50 16.88
N GLU A 8 -7.84 -5.44 18.13
CA GLU A 8 -7.60 -6.63 18.95
C GLU A 8 -8.88 -7.43 19.19
N SER A 9 -10.00 -6.74 19.43
CA SER A 9 -11.32 -7.37 19.61
C SER A 9 -11.78 -8.08 18.33
N GLN A 10 -11.65 -7.42 17.17
CA GLN A 10 -12.00 -8.03 15.89
C GLN A 10 -11.13 -9.26 15.58
N ALA A 11 -9.81 -9.15 15.75
CA ALA A 11 -8.89 -10.25 15.48
C ALA A 11 -9.15 -11.45 16.39
N LYS A 12 -9.39 -11.23 17.71
CA LYS A 12 -9.76 -12.30 18.66
C LYS A 12 -11.07 -12.94 18.29
N ARG A 13 -12.10 -12.16 17.98
CA ARG A 13 -13.43 -12.67 17.58
C ARG A 13 -13.35 -13.56 16.33
N LEU A 14 -12.47 -13.23 15.41
CA LEU A 14 -12.26 -13.93 14.13
C LEU A 14 -11.17 -15.00 14.21
N MET A 15 -10.59 -15.24 15.41
CA MET A 15 -9.52 -16.21 15.66
C MET A 15 -8.31 -16.05 14.72
N LEU A 16 -8.00 -14.81 14.35
CA LEU A 16 -6.83 -14.50 13.52
C LEU A 16 -5.57 -14.55 14.36
N ASP A 17 -4.52 -15.17 13.83
CA ASP A 17 -3.16 -14.99 14.34
C ASP A 17 -2.62 -13.65 13.85
N TYR A 18 -2.19 -12.78 14.77
CA TYR A 18 -1.80 -11.42 14.44
C TYR A 18 -0.66 -10.89 15.29
N GLU A 19 0.09 -10.00 14.71
CA GLU A 19 1.13 -9.21 15.38
C GLU A 19 0.77 -7.72 15.30
N LEU A 20 0.86 -7.02 16.44
CA LEU A 20 0.71 -5.57 16.50
C LEU A 20 2.06 -4.90 16.35
N ILE A 21 2.30 -4.28 15.23
CA ILE A 21 3.52 -3.51 14.97
C ILE A 21 3.28 -2.06 15.37
N PRO A 22 4.02 -1.53 16.37
CA PRO A 22 3.87 -0.14 16.80
C PRO A 22 4.15 0.83 15.66
N ALA A 23 3.22 1.75 15.41
CA ALA A 23 3.41 2.79 14.41
C ALA A 23 4.52 3.77 14.81
N VAL A 24 5.31 4.18 13.84
CA VAL A 24 6.35 5.20 14.02
C VAL A 24 5.69 6.57 14.10
N ASN A 25 5.79 7.23 15.27
CA ASN A 25 5.34 8.60 15.40
C ASN A 25 6.40 9.55 14.80
N GLY A 26 6.17 10.00 13.58
CA GLY A 26 7.10 10.90 12.89
C GLY A 26 7.35 12.23 13.61
N LYS A 27 6.41 12.70 14.45
CA LYS A 27 6.57 13.94 15.24
C LYS A 27 7.54 13.76 16.41
N CYS A 28 7.81 12.53 16.85
CA CYS A 28 8.72 12.22 17.93
C CYS A 28 10.14 11.91 17.43
N ILE A 29 10.40 11.94 16.13
CA ILE A 29 11.72 11.70 15.56
C ILE A 29 12.57 12.96 15.72
N PRO A 30 13.77 12.86 16.37
CA PRO A 30 14.69 13.99 16.48
C PRO A 30 15.12 14.54 15.10
N GLU A 31 15.26 15.85 14.96
CA GLU A 31 15.54 16.51 13.67
C GLU A 31 16.83 16.01 13.00
N ASN A 32 17.87 15.76 13.78
CA ASN A 32 19.14 15.21 13.30
C ASN A 32 19.02 13.78 12.74
N VAL A 33 18.03 13.00 13.22
CA VAL A 33 17.74 11.66 12.72
C VAL A 33 16.78 11.73 11.52
N PHE A 34 15.85 12.67 11.58
CA PHE A 34 14.80 12.82 10.56
C PHE A 34 15.38 13.00 9.14
N SER A 35 16.46 13.80 9.01
CA SER A 35 17.15 14.02 7.75
C SER A 35 17.80 12.76 7.15
N LEU A 36 18.17 11.78 8.00
CA LEU A 36 18.75 10.51 7.57
C LEU A 36 17.69 9.50 7.11
N LEU A 37 16.46 9.65 7.59
CA LEU A 37 15.36 8.74 7.31
C LEU A 37 14.62 9.06 6.02
N LYS A 38 14.82 10.24 5.44
CA LYS A 38 14.20 10.66 4.17
C LYS A 38 15.24 11.07 3.13
N ARG A 39 14.89 10.95 1.85
CA ARG A 39 15.70 11.51 0.76
C ARG A 39 15.49 13.02 0.65
N GLU A 40 16.45 13.73 0.07
CA GLU A 40 16.38 15.17 -0.21
C GLU A 40 15.09 15.52 -0.98
N HIS A 41 14.82 14.80 -2.06
CA HIS A 41 13.59 14.94 -2.83
C HIS A 41 12.57 13.87 -2.43
N SER A 42 11.88 14.10 -1.30
CA SER A 42 10.84 13.20 -0.80
C SER A 42 9.46 13.78 -1.03
N TYR A 43 8.56 13.00 -1.63
CA TYR A 43 7.13 13.31 -1.72
C TYR A 43 6.42 13.18 -0.36
N ALA A 44 6.93 12.34 0.54
CA ALA A 44 6.53 12.36 1.95
C ALA A 44 7.21 13.56 2.62
N VAL A 45 6.43 14.62 2.87
CA VAL A 45 6.93 15.92 3.33
C VAL A 45 6.70 16.11 4.82
N THR A 46 5.53 15.72 5.32
CA THR A 46 5.17 15.92 6.73
C THR A 46 5.74 14.81 7.63
N PRO A 47 6.00 15.11 8.92
CA PRO A 47 6.43 14.09 9.87
C PRO A 47 5.46 12.89 9.94
N GLY A 48 4.14 13.15 9.86
CA GLY A 48 3.14 12.08 9.85
C GLY A 48 3.25 11.16 8.63
N GLU A 49 3.45 11.72 7.43
CA GLU A 49 3.65 10.93 6.21
C GLU A 49 4.93 10.08 6.26
N ILE A 50 6.00 10.61 6.83
CA ILE A 50 7.25 9.88 7.01
C ILE A 50 7.09 8.78 8.06
N GLY A 51 6.42 9.09 9.19
CA GLY A 51 6.13 8.09 10.22
C GLY A 51 5.27 6.94 9.68
N CYS A 52 4.21 7.24 8.91
CA CYS A 52 3.38 6.25 8.24
C CYS A 52 4.23 5.38 7.29
N SER A 53 5.03 5.99 6.43
CA SER A 53 5.90 5.25 5.50
C SER A 53 6.91 4.36 6.22
N LEU A 54 7.52 4.83 7.33
CA LEU A 54 8.42 4.03 8.16
C LEU A 54 7.71 2.87 8.84
N SER A 55 6.46 3.05 9.25
CA SER A 55 5.64 1.98 9.85
C SER A 55 5.44 0.84 8.84
N HIS A 56 5.04 1.15 7.61
CA HIS A 56 4.93 0.13 6.56
C HIS A 56 6.28 -0.53 6.22
N LEU A 57 7.38 0.23 6.20
CA LEU A 57 8.71 -0.34 6.00
C LEU A 57 9.11 -1.29 7.15
N THR A 58 8.66 -1.03 8.37
CA THR A 58 8.87 -1.95 9.51
C THR A 58 8.13 -3.27 9.28
N VAL A 59 6.87 -3.22 8.81
CA VAL A 59 6.11 -4.41 8.42
C VAL A 59 6.83 -5.19 7.31
N TYR A 60 7.31 -4.51 6.27
CA TYR A 60 8.02 -5.17 5.17
C TYR A 60 9.30 -5.87 5.64
N LYS A 61 10.04 -5.25 6.55
CA LYS A 61 11.24 -5.84 7.15
C LYS A 61 10.90 -7.06 8.01
N ALA A 62 9.82 -6.98 8.81
CA ALA A 62 9.35 -8.09 9.63
C ALA A 62 8.96 -9.29 8.76
N LEU A 63 8.18 -9.08 7.71
CA LEU A 63 7.81 -10.14 6.77
C LEU A 63 9.02 -10.74 6.05
N ASP A 64 10.00 -9.93 5.62
CA ASP A 64 11.22 -10.46 4.99
C ASP A 64 12.02 -11.36 5.93
N ALA A 65 11.99 -11.09 7.23
CA ALA A 65 12.68 -11.88 8.26
C ALA A 65 11.86 -13.08 8.78
N SER A 66 10.54 -13.11 8.60
CA SER A 66 9.64 -14.19 9.06
C SER A 66 9.82 -15.47 8.23
N LYS A 67 9.05 -16.51 8.55
CA LYS A 67 8.94 -17.73 7.74
C LYS A 67 7.80 -17.66 6.71
N ASP A 68 6.93 -16.65 6.84
CA ASP A 68 5.71 -16.54 6.06
C ASP A 68 6.00 -16.10 4.62
N ASP A 69 5.22 -16.58 3.69
CA ASP A 69 5.33 -16.22 2.26
C ASP A 69 4.60 -14.90 1.94
N CYS A 70 3.58 -14.55 2.72
CA CYS A 70 2.80 -13.31 2.61
C CYS A 70 2.28 -12.85 3.97
N ALA A 71 1.79 -11.62 4.03
CA ALA A 71 1.11 -11.06 5.18
C ALA A 71 -0.10 -10.23 4.75
N LEU A 72 -1.18 -10.33 5.51
CA LEU A 72 -2.26 -9.35 5.51
C LEU A 72 -1.84 -8.16 6.39
N VAL A 73 -1.77 -6.98 5.80
CA VAL A 73 -1.43 -5.73 6.49
C VAL A 73 -2.68 -4.88 6.64
N LEU A 74 -2.94 -4.47 7.86
CA LEU A 74 -4.14 -3.73 8.25
C LEU A 74 -3.76 -2.47 9.02
N GLU A 75 -4.38 -1.34 8.70
CA GLU A 75 -4.37 -0.14 9.53
C GLU A 75 -5.41 -0.29 10.67
N ASP A 76 -5.39 0.61 11.64
CA ASP A 76 -6.19 0.50 12.86
C ASP A 76 -7.61 1.11 12.77
N ASP A 77 -8.01 1.50 11.57
CA ASP A 77 -9.28 2.20 11.29
C ASP A 77 -10.21 1.44 10.31
N ILE A 78 -10.17 0.11 10.35
CA ILE A 78 -10.96 -0.73 9.44
C ILE A 78 -11.92 -1.67 10.17
N PHE A 79 -12.88 -2.21 9.40
CA PHE A 79 -13.72 -3.33 9.81
C PHE A 79 -13.33 -4.61 9.09
N LEU A 80 -13.19 -5.71 9.84
CA LEU A 80 -12.92 -7.04 9.31
C LEU A 80 -14.22 -7.80 9.04
N PRO A 81 -14.45 -8.30 7.81
CA PRO A 81 -15.56 -9.17 7.48
C PRO A 81 -15.50 -10.49 8.25
N ASN A 82 -16.69 -11.07 8.51
CA ASN A 82 -16.78 -12.32 9.30
C ASN A 82 -16.22 -13.54 8.56
N ASP A 83 -16.17 -13.52 7.23
CA ASP A 83 -15.67 -14.58 6.37
C ASP A 83 -14.18 -14.45 6.02
N ILE A 84 -13.45 -13.56 6.73
CA ILE A 84 -12.07 -13.23 6.38
C ILE A 84 -11.14 -14.44 6.33
N SER A 85 -11.28 -15.41 7.21
CA SER A 85 -10.42 -16.60 7.21
C SER A 85 -10.61 -17.41 5.92
N LEU A 86 -11.86 -17.66 5.52
CA LEU A 86 -12.17 -18.35 4.26
C LEU A 86 -11.67 -17.59 3.04
N PHE A 87 -11.83 -16.26 3.07
CA PHE A 87 -11.31 -15.38 2.01
C PHE A 87 -9.78 -15.46 1.91
N LEU A 88 -9.06 -15.45 3.04
CA LEU A 88 -7.60 -15.54 3.05
C LEU A 88 -7.12 -16.89 2.50
N ASP A 89 -7.75 -18.00 2.91
CA ASP A 89 -7.43 -19.34 2.40
C ASP A 89 -7.57 -19.40 0.87
N GLU A 90 -8.63 -18.81 0.32
CA GLU A 90 -8.89 -18.81 -1.11
C GLU A 90 -7.92 -17.91 -1.90
N ILE A 91 -7.66 -16.70 -1.42
CA ILE A 91 -6.81 -15.74 -2.13
C ILE A 91 -5.33 -16.11 -2.05
N GLU A 92 -4.87 -16.69 -0.95
CA GLU A 92 -3.46 -17.10 -0.76
C GLU A 92 -3.00 -18.04 -1.86
N LEU A 93 -3.83 -18.99 -2.27
CA LEU A 93 -3.54 -19.93 -3.35
C LEU A 93 -3.25 -19.25 -4.69
N SER A 94 -3.71 -18.02 -4.87
CA SER A 94 -3.51 -17.22 -6.08
C SER A 94 -2.25 -16.35 -6.06
N ILE A 95 -1.57 -16.25 -4.91
CA ILE A 95 -0.44 -15.34 -4.71
C ILE A 95 0.86 -16.01 -5.14
N PRO A 96 1.54 -15.53 -6.19
CA PRO A 96 2.84 -16.07 -6.59
C PRO A 96 3.91 -15.79 -5.52
N LYS A 97 4.68 -16.80 -5.12
CA LYS A 97 5.69 -16.67 -4.05
C LYS A 97 6.91 -15.83 -4.47
N ASN A 98 7.40 -15.98 -5.70
CA ASN A 98 8.67 -15.43 -6.16
C ASN A 98 8.55 -14.18 -7.05
N ILE A 99 7.34 -13.76 -7.38
CA ILE A 99 7.06 -12.56 -8.16
C ILE A 99 6.46 -11.52 -7.21
N PRO A 100 6.96 -10.26 -7.18
CA PRO A 100 6.49 -9.27 -6.23
C PRO A 100 5.04 -8.86 -6.53
N TYR A 101 4.14 -9.14 -5.59
CA TYR A 101 2.72 -8.80 -5.68
C TYR A 101 2.21 -8.12 -4.42
N VAL A 102 1.33 -7.15 -4.65
CA VAL A 102 0.45 -6.55 -3.64
C VAL A 102 -1.00 -6.69 -4.12
N TYR A 103 -1.88 -7.12 -3.23
CA TYR A 103 -3.32 -7.24 -3.45
C TYR A 103 -4.03 -6.25 -2.53
N LEU A 104 -4.64 -5.23 -3.09
CA LEU A 104 -5.41 -4.24 -2.34
C LEU A 104 -6.79 -4.81 -2.00
N LEU A 105 -7.18 -4.73 -0.74
CA LEU A 105 -8.47 -5.20 -0.24
C LEU A 105 -9.45 -4.05 0.00
N SER A 106 -8.94 -2.84 0.10
CA SER A 106 -9.72 -1.59 0.17
C SER A 106 -9.89 -0.99 -1.22
N ARG A 107 -10.63 0.12 -1.29
CA ARG A 107 -11.01 0.80 -2.53
C ARG A 107 -9.84 1.04 -3.48
N VAL A 108 -10.08 0.78 -4.77
CA VAL A 108 -9.16 1.11 -5.87
C VAL A 108 -9.84 2.11 -6.82
N ASN A 109 -9.06 2.96 -7.48
CA ASN A 109 -9.60 4.01 -8.35
C ASN A 109 -9.80 3.53 -9.79
N HIS A 110 -8.82 2.79 -10.34
CA HIS A 110 -8.86 2.31 -11.71
C HIS A 110 -8.36 0.87 -11.80
N TYR A 111 -9.14 0.00 -12.42
CA TYR A 111 -8.79 -1.41 -12.60
C TYR A 111 -9.21 -1.94 -13.98
N ASN A 112 -8.64 -3.08 -14.38
CA ASN A 112 -9.04 -3.79 -15.61
C ASN A 112 -10.37 -4.49 -15.39
N ASN A 113 -11.33 -4.31 -16.29
CA ASN A 113 -12.63 -4.98 -16.22
C ASN A 113 -12.54 -6.53 -16.29
N LYS A 114 -11.47 -7.05 -16.91
CA LYS A 114 -11.26 -8.51 -16.97
C LYS A 114 -10.75 -9.02 -15.62
N SER A 115 -11.55 -9.88 -14.98
CA SER A 115 -11.13 -10.55 -13.74
C SER A 115 -10.06 -11.61 -14.01
N ILE A 116 -9.14 -11.75 -13.07
CA ILE A 116 -8.08 -12.77 -13.06
C ILE A 116 -8.56 -14.01 -12.30
N LEU A 117 -9.28 -13.78 -11.19
CA LEU A 117 -9.82 -14.81 -10.32
C LEU A 117 -11.20 -14.36 -9.85
N LYS A 118 -12.14 -15.29 -9.78
CA LYS A 118 -13.42 -15.11 -9.09
C LYS A 118 -13.37 -15.82 -7.75
N LEU A 119 -13.79 -15.14 -6.69
CA LEU A 119 -13.82 -15.67 -5.34
C LEU A 119 -15.22 -16.18 -4.99
N SER A 120 -15.29 -17.15 -4.08
CA SER A 120 -16.53 -17.82 -3.70
C SER A 120 -17.58 -16.88 -3.09
N ASN A 121 -17.12 -15.80 -2.42
CA ASN A 121 -17.98 -14.80 -1.79
C ASN A 121 -18.50 -13.70 -2.76
N GLY A 122 -18.37 -13.90 -4.06
CA GLY A 122 -18.85 -12.97 -5.08
C GLY A 122 -17.87 -11.86 -5.46
N HIS A 123 -16.75 -11.73 -4.79
CA HIS A 123 -15.69 -10.80 -5.16
C HIS A 123 -14.84 -11.37 -6.31
N SER A 124 -14.00 -10.51 -6.89
CA SER A 124 -13.06 -10.92 -7.94
C SER A 124 -11.76 -10.15 -7.88
N VAL A 125 -10.68 -10.77 -8.32
CA VAL A 125 -9.34 -10.16 -8.38
C VAL A 125 -9.10 -9.57 -9.75
N HIS A 126 -8.61 -8.34 -9.81
CA HIS A 126 -8.33 -7.60 -11.03
C HIS A 126 -6.95 -6.96 -11.01
N ASP A 127 -6.37 -6.71 -12.18
CA ASP A 127 -5.20 -5.84 -12.29
C ASP A 127 -5.59 -4.39 -12.02
N VAL A 128 -4.84 -3.72 -11.13
CA VAL A 128 -5.08 -2.33 -10.73
C VAL A 128 -4.10 -1.40 -11.42
N TYR A 129 -4.61 -0.26 -11.89
CA TYR A 129 -3.81 0.80 -12.52
C TYR A 129 -3.58 1.99 -11.62
N ASN A 130 -4.57 2.33 -10.80
CA ASN A 130 -4.51 3.44 -9.87
C ASN A 130 -5.26 3.08 -8.59
N ALA A 131 -4.61 3.31 -7.48
CA ALA A 131 -5.19 3.24 -6.15
C ALA A 131 -4.46 4.21 -5.22
N ALA A 132 -5.17 4.72 -4.26
CA ALA A 132 -4.70 5.38 -3.06
C ALA A 132 -5.20 4.56 -1.87
N PHE A 133 -4.66 4.83 -0.69
CA PHE A 133 -4.95 4.15 0.57
C PHE A 133 -4.21 2.83 0.77
N SER A 134 -3.76 2.67 1.99
CA SER A 134 -3.01 1.50 2.49
C SER A 134 -3.75 0.80 3.65
N HIS A 135 -5.05 1.07 3.82
CA HIS A 135 -5.83 0.58 4.96
C HIS A 135 -5.82 -0.94 5.12
N ALA A 136 -5.89 -1.67 3.99
CA ALA A 136 -5.85 -3.14 3.99
C ALA A 136 -5.27 -3.68 2.68
N TYR A 137 -4.25 -4.51 2.78
CA TYR A 137 -3.64 -5.17 1.61
C TYR A 137 -2.91 -6.44 2.00
N ILE A 138 -2.79 -7.37 1.05
CA ILE A 138 -1.91 -8.53 1.18
C ILE A 138 -0.64 -8.25 0.39
N ILE A 139 0.50 -8.52 1.00
CA ILE A 139 1.81 -8.36 0.38
C ILE A 139 2.60 -9.67 0.50
N ASN A 140 3.21 -10.14 -0.59
CA ASN A 140 4.10 -11.27 -0.50
C ASN A 140 5.54 -10.85 -0.12
N LYS A 141 6.31 -11.81 0.36
CA LYS A 141 7.69 -11.58 0.81
C LYS A 141 8.58 -10.99 -0.29
N ALA A 142 8.39 -11.39 -1.54
CA ALA A 142 9.14 -10.84 -2.67
C ALA A 142 8.90 -9.34 -2.85
N ALA A 143 7.64 -8.89 -2.73
CA ALA A 143 7.29 -7.48 -2.79
C ALA A 143 7.79 -6.71 -1.57
N ALA A 144 7.62 -7.25 -0.36
CA ALA A 144 8.09 -6.64 0.88
C ALA A 144 9.60 -6.37 0.85
N ARG A 145 10.39 -7.34 0.43
CA ARG A 145 11.84 -7.22 0.26
C ARG A 145 12.23 -6.11 -0.72
N ILE A 146 11.55 -6.03 -1.86
CA ILE A 146 11.83 -5.01 -2.87
C ILE A 146 11.41 -3.64 -2.37
N LEU A 147 10.20 -3.49 -1.82
CA LEU A 147 9.71 -2.21 -1.33
C LEU A 147 10.57 -1.69 -0.18
N TYR A 148 10.96 -2.53 0.78
CA TYR A 148 11.88 -2.13 1.84
C TYR A 148 13.17 -1.53 1.28
N LYS A 149 13.83 -2.22 0.34
CA LYS A 149 15.09 -1.76 -0.28
C LYS A 149 14.94 -0.52 -1.15
N LYS A 150 13.80 -0.35 -1.82
CA LYS A 150 13.58 0.73 -2.80
C LYS A 150 13.01 2.00 -2.17
N LEU A 151 12.24 1.86 -1.09
CA LEU A 151 11.57 2.99 -0.44
C LEU A 151 12.36 3.56 0.75
N PHE A 152 13.39 2.88 1.23
CA PHE A 152 14.27 3.43 2.27
C PHE A 152 15.58 3.99 1.68
N PRO A 153 16.08 5.18 2.10
CA PRO A 153 15.37 6.19 2.92
C PRO A 153 14.09 6.68 2.24
N VAL A 154 13.09 7.10 3.06
CA VAL A 154 11.75 7.48 2.61
C VAL A 154 11.79 8.58 1.55
N TRP A 155 11.17 8.35 0.41
CA TRP A 155 11.04 9.32 -0.66
C TRP A 155 9.60 9.43 -1.20
N CYS A 156 8.72 8.54 -0.75
CA CYS A 156 7.33 8.50 -1.18
C CYS A 156 6.44 8.08 -0.01
N VAL A 157 5.17 8.43 -0.04
CA VAL A 157 4.18 7.96 0.93
C VAL A 157 3.84 6.48 0.68
N ALA A 158 3.35 5.78 1.72
CA ALA A 158 3.16 4.33 1.69
C ALA A 158 2.15 3.85 0.64
N ASP A 159 1.18 4.69 0.29
CA ASP A 159 0.05 4.38 -0.58
C ASP A 159 0.25 4.77 -2.06
N GLN A 160 1.46 5.08 -2.48
CA GLN A 160 1.78 5.42 -3.88
C GLN A 160 1.92 4.17 -4.78
N TRP A 161 0.93 3.30 -4.71
CA TRP A 161 0.90 2.00 -5.38
C TRP A 161 1.12 2.08 -6.88
N GLN A 162 0.50 3.06 -7.54
CA GLN A 162 0.70 3.31 -8.98
C GLN A 162 2.18 3.56 -9.29
N THR A 163 2.85 4.40 -8.49
CA THR A 163 4.26 4.72 -8.69
C THR A 163 5.14 3.50 -8.51
N PHE A 164 4.87 2.68 -7.49
CA PHE A 164 5.63 1.45 -7.23
C PHE A 164 5.46 0.45 -8.38
N LYS A 165 4.25 0.33 -8.93
CA LYS A 165 3.98 -0.46 -10.14
C LYS A 165 4.70 0.11 -11.36
N GLU A 166 4.59 1.42 -11.62
CA GLU A 166 5.22 2.08 -12.77
C GLU A 166 6.76 1.98 -12.74
N PHE A 167 7.35 1.93 -11.55
CA PHE A 167 8.80 1.74 -11.38
C PHE A 167 9.22 0.27 -11.48
N GLY A 168 8.26 -0.64 -11.64
CA GLY A 168 8.52 -2.08 -11.75
C GLY A 168 8.93 -2.73 -10.44
N PHE A 169 8.58 -2.14 -9.30
CA PHE A 169 8.89 -2.72 -7.99
C PHE A 169 7.93 -3.83 -7.63
N ILE A 170 6.65 -3.70 -8.01
CA ILE A 170 5.58 -4.65 -7.70
C ILE A 170 4.61 -4.81 -8.87
N ASN A 171 3.91 -5.91 -8.88
CA ASN A 171 2.65 -6.08 -9.57
C ASN A 171 1.51 -5.75 -8.60
N LEU A 172 0.47 -5.09 -9.09
CA LEU A 172 -0.63 -4.59 -8.27
C LEU A 172 -1.94 -5.20 -8.71
N ARG A 173 -2.62 -5.84 -7.79
CA ARG A 173 -3.97 -6.39 -7.93
C ARG A 173 -4.91 -5.77 -6.90
N GLY A 174 -6.20 -5.88 -7.12
CA GLY A 174 -7.21 -5.44 -6.18
C GLY A 174 -8.41 -6.36 -6.19
N VAL A 175 -9.09 -6.46 -5.07
CA VAL A 175 -10.33 -7.20 -4.88
C VAL A 175 -11.50 -6.27 -5.15
N ILE A 176 -12.39 -6.67 -6.04
CA ILE A 176 -13.53 -5.89 -6.51
C ILE A 176 -14.82 -6.68 -6.29
N PRO A 177 -15.85 -6.06 -5.70
CA PRO A 177 -15.86 -4.80 -4.94
C PRO A 177 -14.82 -4.79 -3.84
N GLU A 178 -14.57 -3.64 -3.21
CA GLU A 178 -13.70 -3.56 -2.03
C GLU A 178 -14.15 -4.54 -0.95
N TYR A 179 -13.19 -5.29 -0.38
CA TYR A 179 -13.50 -6.33 0.60
C TYR A 179 -13.43 -5.83 2.04
N ILE A 180 -12.50 -4.90 2.30
CA ILE A 180 -12.33 -4.28 3.63
C ILE A 180 -12.63 -2.80 3.53
N ASN A 181 -13.54 -2.33 4.39
CA ASN A 181 -13.95 -0.94 4.47
C ASN A 181 -13.34 -0.25 5.69
N THR A 182 -13.14 1.07 5.59
CA THR A 182 -12.78 1.90 6.73
C THR A 182 -13.93 2.00 7.72
N ASN A 183 -13.58 2.21 8.99
CA ASN A 183 -14.56 2.48 10.02
C ASN A 183 -14.98 3.95 9.97
N PRO A 184 -16.26 4.28 9.66
CA PRO A 184 -16.72 5.64 9.53
C PRO A 184 -16.49 6.52 10.77
N VAL A 185 -16.43 5.89 11.95
CA VAL A 185 -16.17 6.60 13.22
C VAL A 185 -14.78 7.26 13.22
N TYR A 186 -13.83 6.70 12.48
CA TYR A 186 -12.44 7.16 12.45
C TYR A 186 -12.07 8.00 11.21
N GLU A 187 -12.96 8.12 10.23
CA GLU A 187 -12.70 8.85 8.97
C GLU A 187 -12.36 10.34 9.19
N SER A 188 -12.93 10.97 10.21
CA SER A 188 -12.70 12.39 10.53
C SER A 188 -11.39 12.64 11.31
N VAL A 189 -10.74 11.61 11.84
CA VAL A 189 -9.57 11.71 12.72
C VAL A 189 -8.30 11.32 11.98
N THR A 190 -7.71 12.26 11.26
CA THR A 190 -6.38 12.03 10.65
C THR A 190 -5.25 12.40 11.60
N THR A 191 -4.29 11.48 11.78
CA THR A 191 -3.07 11.72 12.57
C THR A 191 -1.92 12.26 11.72
N ILE A 192 -2.05 12.27 10.40
CA ILE A 192 -0.96 12.59 9.45
C ILE A 192 -0.70 14.11 9.36
N GLY A 193 -1.66 14.92 9.79
CA GLY A 193 -1.56 16.38 9.76
C GLY A 193 -2.05 17.02 8.46
N ASN A 194 -1.98 18.35 8.37
CA ASN A 194 -2.42 19.08 7.18
C ASN A 194 -1.45 18.85 6.01
N ARG A 195 -1.96 18.31 4.92
CA ARG A 195 -1.21 17.98 3.70
C ARG A 195 -1.46 18.96 2.55
N ASN A 196 -2.41 19.87 2.74
CA ASN A 196 -2.96 20.70 1.66
C ASN A 196 -2.58 22.18 1.77
N ASP A 197 -1.67 22.54 2.69
CA ASP A 197 -1.14 23.90 2.70
C ASP A 197 -0.22 24.16 1.51
N ASP A 198 -0.15 25.41 1.07
CA ASP A 198 0.57 25.81 -0.15
C ASP A 198 2.06 25.43 -0.12
N ILE A 199 2.68 25.52 1.05
CA ILE A 199 4.12 25.21 1.20
C ILE A 199 4.35 23.72 1.04
N THR A 200 3.53 22.87 1.68
CA THR A 200 3.60 21.42 1.56
C THR A 200 3.32 20.99 0.13
N MET A 201 2.30 21.54 -0.51
CA MET A 201 1.98 21.24 -1.90
C MET A 201 3.10 21.65 -2.88
N LYS A 202 3.74 22.81 -2.67
CA LYS A 202 4.89 23.23 -3.45
C LYS A 202 6.05 22.24 -3.34
N LYS A 203 6.42 21.85 -2.11
CA LYS A 203 7.48 20.85 -1.86
C LYS A 203 7.16 19.50 -2.51
N LYS A 204 5.92 19.04 -2.42
CA LYS A 204 5.46 17.79 -3.07
C LYS A 204 5.60 17.86 -4.59
N ASN A 205 5.21 18.97 -5.19
CA ASN A 205 5.31 19.17 -6.64
C ASN A 205 6.78 19.20 -7.12
N GLU A 206 7.66 19.83 -6.37
CA GLU A 206 9.10 19.86 -6.65
C GLU A 206 9.71 18.46 -6.52
N ALA A 207 9.42 17.75 -5.42
CA ALA A 207 9.85 16.39 -5.23
C ALA A 207 9.34 15.46 -6.35
N TRP A 208 8.08 15.62 -6.74
CA TRP A 208 7.49 14.81 -7.81
C TRP A 208 8.19 15.02 -9.16
N LYS A 209 8.49 16.27 -9.51
CA LYS A 209 9.29 16.59 -10.72
C LYS A 209 10.67 15.92 -10.67
N ALA A 210 11.37 16.00 -9.53
CA ALA A 210 12.68 15.36 -9.35
C ALA A 210 12.60 13.84 -9.47
N ILE A 211 11.64 13.20 -8.81
CA ILE A 211 11.40 11.75 -8.85
C ILE A 211 11.12 11.29 -10.28
N TYR A 212 10.24 12.00 -11.02
CA TYR A 212 9.90 11.61 -12.38
C TYR A 212 11.02 11.87 -13.39
N SER A 213 11.82 12.94 -13.21
CA SER A 213 12.98 13.21 -14.07
C SER A 213 14.09 12.18 -13.90
N SER A 214 14.31 11.70 -12.67
CA SER A 214 15.36 10.71 -12.33
C SER A 214 15.05 9.29 -12.78
N ARG A 215 13.86 9.01 -13.35
CA ARG A 215 13.49 7.68 -13.84
C ARG A 215 14.46 7.20 -14.91
N SER A 216 14.91 5.96 -14.76
CA SER A 216 15.78 5.33 -15.77
C SER A 216 15.09 5.24 -17.13
N PHE A 217 15.88 5.23 -18.19
CA PHE A 217 15.39 5.09 -19.56
C PHE A 217 14.56 3.81 -19.74
N LYS A 218 14.93 2.72 -19.06
CA LYS A 218 14.19 1.45 -19.03
C LYS A 218 12.75 1.62 -18.53
N ILE A 219 12.55 2.38 -17.44
CA ILE A 219 11.21 2.65 -16.88
C ILE A 219 10.40 3.52 -17.87
N LYS A 220 11.04 4.50 -18.52
CA LYS A 220 10.37 5.35 -19.50
C LYS A 220 9.88 4.56 -20.71
N ILE A 221 10.72 3.65 -21.23
CA ILE A 221 10.34 2.75 -22.34
C ILE A 221 9.22 1.81 -21.91
N ALA A 222 9.34 1.14 -20.75
CA ALA A 222 8.32 0.20 -20.27
C ALA A 222 6.97 0.90 -20.15
N LYS A 223 6.92 2.14 -19.63
CA LYS A 223 5.71 2.94 -19.57
C LYS A 223 5.16 3.27 -20.96
N ALA A 224 5.99 3.66 -21.91
CA ALA A 224 5.58 3.94 -23.28
C ALA A 224 5.02 2.69 -23.96
N CYS A 225 5.68 1.54 -23.83
CA CYS A 225 5.19 0.26 -24.36
C CYS A 225 3.82 -0.11 -23.73
N THR A 226 3.66 0.06 -22.42
CA THR A 226 2.38 -0.21 -21.76
C THR A 226 1.27 0.69 -22.31
N LEU A 227 1.52 1.98 -22.52
CA LEU A 227 0.54 2.93 -23.04
C LEU A 227 0.17 2.65 -24.50
N LEU A 228 1.14 2.26 -25.32
CA LEU A 228 0.94 2.06 -26.76
C LEU A 228 0.37 0.67 -27.09
N PHE A 229 0.86 -0.38 -26.41
CA PHE A 229 0.57 -1.77 -26.82
C PHE A 229 -0.34 -2.53 -25.86
N HIS A 230 -0.45 -2.14 -24.60
CA HIS A 230 -1.30 -2.85 -23.64
C HIS A 230 -2.59 -2.10 -23.33
N ARG A 231 -2.49 -0.82 -23.03
CA ARG A 231 -3.63 -0.01 -22.57
C ARG A 231 -4.80 0.11 -23.58
N PRO A 232 -4.57 0.22 -24.90
CA PRO A 232 -5.68 0.29 -25.87
C PRO A 232 -6.57 -0.95 -25.92
N PHE A 233 -6.04 -2.10 -25.51
CA PHE A 233 -6.75 -3.39 -25.52
C PHE A 233 -7.40 -3.73 -24.18
N GLN A 234 -7.37 -2.82 -23.22
CA GLN A 234 -7.86 -3.06 -21.87
C GLN A 234 -9.03 -2.13 -21.56
N LYS A 235 -10.15 -2.70 -21.14
CA LYS A 235 -11.29 -1.92 -20.66
C LYS A 235 -11.04 -1.54 -19.21
N ILE A 236 -10.74 -0.27 -18.97
CA ILE A 236 -10.47 0.28 -17.63
C ILE A 236 -11.78 0.80 -17.04
N ILE A 237 -12.09 0.33 -15.84
CA ILE A 237 -13.19 0.83 -15.02
C ILE A 237 -12.62 1.86 -14.04
N LYS A 238 -13.33 2.96 -13.85
CA LYS A 238 -13.09 3.99 -12.83
C LYS A 238 -14.17 3.87 -11.77
N GLN A 239 -13.75 3.85 -10.52
CA GLN A 239 -14.61 3.89 -9.32
C GLN A 239 -14.60 5.26 -8.67
#